data_8930c5ca56c119c154d0be420c89e4fe
#
_entry.id   8930c5ca56c119c154d0be420c89e4fe
#
_cell.length_a   1.000
_cell.length_b   1.000
_cell.length_c   1.000
_cell.angle_alpha   90.00
_cell.angle_beta   90.00
_cell.angle_gamma   90.00
#
_symmetry.space_group_name_H-M   'P 1'
#
loop_
_entity.id
_entity.type
_entity.pdbx_description
1 polymer ?
#
loop_
_entity_poly.entity_id
_entity_poly.type
_entity_poly.pdbx_seq_one_letter_code
_entity_poly.pdbx_strand_id
1 'polypeptide(L)'
;MLDDAGELGRYDLSFYDATLPRKETCPPQPYEVGKLREVLYLKAVLSCDPSRGDCIAMLIHNPKRQLSFARVGGQQWHWITTSPLYSQYSDCIYHNNAFYAMTRQGGIHRYTIEGSCASCDVVFKDTLPYIAYNMYIARTLSGDVLQI
;
A
#
# COMPACT_ATOMS: atom_id res chain seq x y z
N MET A 1 -2.60 -2.64 15.16
CA MET A 1 -2.19 -1.77 16.28
C MET A 1 -1.61 -2.68 17.36
N LEU A 2 -0.39 -2.42 17.79
CA LEU A 2 0.26 -3.18 18.88
C LEU A 2 -0.32 -2.68 20.18
N ASP A 3 -0.67 -3.59 21.09
CA ASP A 3 -0.88 -3.20 22.47
C ASP A 3 0.47 -2.92 23.15
N ASP A 4 0.45 -2.12 24.22
CA ASP A 4 1.64 -1.70 24.97
C ASP A 4 2.35 -2.86 25.69
N ALA A 5 1.84 -4.07 25.64
CA ALA A 5 2.38 -5.23 26.33
C ALA A 5 3.24 -6.15 25.46
N GLY A 6 3.29 -5.95 24.15
CA GLY A 6 4.05 -6.80 23.23
C GLY A 6 3.57 -8.24 23.15
N GLU A 7 2.34 -8.49 23.60
CA GLU A 7 1.74 -9.81 23.51
C GLU A 7 1.27 -10.15 22.10
N LEU A 8 1.19 -11.43 21.80
CA LEU A 8 0.67 -12.00 20.54
C LEU A 8 -0.72 -11.45 20.23
N GLY A 9 -0.77 -10.37 19.46
CA GLY A 9 -2.02 -9.87 18.92
C GLY A 9 -2.61 -10.89 17.95
N ARG A 10 -3.85 -11.31 18.19
CA ARG A 10 -4.63 -12.06 17.21
C ARG A 10 -5.11 -11.08 16.15
N TYR A 11 -4.48 -11.11 14.98
CA TYR A 11 -4.98 -10.38 13.82
C TYR A 11 -5.99 -11.24 13.09
N ASP A 12 -7.23 -10.79 13.09
CA ASP A 12 -8.27 -11.36 12.26
C ASP A 12 -8.08 -10.85 10.83
N LEU A 13 -7.38 -11.63 10.01
CA LEU A 13 -7.17 -11.33 8.59
C LEU A 13 -8.47 -11.38 7.79
N SER A 14 -9.56 -11.90 8.36
CA SER A 14 -10.87 -11.91 7.71
C SER A 14 -11.44 -10.51 7.51
N PHE A 15 -10.99 -9.55 8.32
CA PHE A 15 -11.40 -8.14 8.20
C PHE A 15 -10.98 -7.50 6.87
N TYR A 16 -9.97 -8.06 6.23
CA TYR A 16 -9.43 -7.56 4.97
C TYR A 16 -10.13 -8.14 3.74
N ASP A 17 -11.08 -9.03 3.94
CA ASP A 17 -11.76 -9.75 2.88
C ASP A 17 -13.20 -9.29 2.64
N ALA A 18 -13.53 -8.07 3.03
CA ALA A 18 -14.87 -7.50 2.92
C ALA A 18 -15.39 -7.41 1.46
N THR A 19 -14.54 -7.66 0.46
CA THR A 19 -14.88 -7.55 -0.96
C THR A 19 -14.98 -8.89 -1.69
N LEU A 20 -14.62 -10.00 -1.04
CA LEU A 20 -14.77 -11.33 -1.63
C LEU A 20 -15.98 -12.05 -1.05
N PRO A 21 -16.72 -12.82 -1.88
CA PRO A 21 -17.74 -13.71 -1.34
C PRO A 21 -17.06 -14.66 -0.34
N ARG A 22 -17.55 -14.68 0.88
CA ARG A 22 -17.03 -15.49 1.99
C ARG A 22 -16.94 -16.96 1.56
N LYS A 23 -15.75 -17.38 1.21
CA LYS A 23 -15.40 -18.81 1.21
C LYS A 23 -14.25 -18.98 2.19
N GLU A 24 -14.58 -19.66 3.28
CA GLU A 24 -13.67 -20.18 4.30
C GLU A 24 -12.80 -19.13 5.00
N THR A 25 -13.26 -18.68 6.14
CA THR A 25 -12.46 -17.93 7.10
C THR A 25 -11.30 -18.82 7.53
N CYS A 26 -10.11 -18.53 7.01
CA CYS A 26 -8.89 -19.04 7.62
C CYS A 26 -8.84 -18.57 9.07
N PRO A 27 -8.64 -19.45 10.04
CA PRO A 27 -8.48 -19.02 11.43
C PRO A 27 -7.33 -18.03 11.53
N PRO A 28 -7.41 -17.01 12.43
CA PRO A 28 -6.34 -16.03 12.61
C PRO A 28 -5.04 -16.76 12.91
N GLN A 29 -4.00 -16.45 12.12
CA GLN A 29 -2.67 -17.01 12.35
C GLN A 29 -1.95 -16.12 13.38
N PRO A 30 -1.48 -16.68 14.50
CA PRO A 30 -0.68 -15.92 15.45
C PRO A 30 0.71 -15.66 14.85
N TYR A 31 1.10 -14.38 14.78
CA TYR A 31 2.45 -13.99 14.39
C TYR A 31 3.17 -13.35 15.58
N GLU A 32 4.44 -13.68 15.77
CA GLU A 32 5.30 -12.93 16.69
C GLU A 32 5.45 -11.50 16.20
N VAL A 33 5.36 -10.53 17.11
CA VAL A 33 5.42 -9.09 16.80
C VAL A 33 6.65 -8.73 15.97
N GLY A 34 7.80 -9.34 16.24
CA GLY A 34 9.03 -9.13 15.48
C GLY A 34 8.96 -9.60 14.03
N LYS A 35 8.17 -10.63 13.76
CA LYS A 35 7.98 -11.19 12.42
C LYS A 35 6.86 -10.47 11.62
N LEU A 36 5.99 -9.74 12.29
CA LEU A 36 4.94 -8.96 11.62
C LEU A 36 5.50 -7.93 10.64
N ARG A 37 6.65 -7.34 10.94
CA ARG A 37 7.31 -6.39 10.04
C ARG A 37 7.66 -7.02 8.69
N GLU A 38 8.16 -8.24 8.70
CA GLU A 38 8.62 -8.95 7.51
C GLU A 38 7.45 -9.41 6.62
N VAL A 39 6.30 -9.67 7.24
CA VAL A 39 5.12 -10.21 6.56
C VAL A 39 4.13 -9.11 6.16
N LEU A 40 3.94 -8.09 7.01
CA LEU A 40 2.94 -7.06 6.79
C LEU A 40 3.39 -5.97 5.83
N TYR A 41 4.60 -5.47 5.95
CA TYR A 41 5.05 -4.29 5.23
C TYR A 41 5.98 -4.67 4.10
N LEU A 42 5.59 -4.34 2.88
CA LEU A 42 6.33 -4.68 1.67
C LEU A 42 7.20 -3.52 1.18
N LYS A 43 6.66 -2.31 1.24
CA LYS A 43 7.37 -1.10 0.80
C LYS A 43 6.82 0.13 1.50
N ALA A 44 7.70 1.08 1.81
CA ALA A 44 7.36 2.42 2.26
C ALA A 44 7.96 3.47 1.32
N VAL A 45 7.19 4.50 1.00
CA VAL A 45 7.61 5.63 0.16
C VAL A 45 7.25 6.92 0.86
N LEU A 46 8.20 7.86 0.92
CA LEU A 46 8.00 9.17 1.54
C LEU A 46 7.80 10.24 0.46
N SER A 47 6.92 11.21 0.73
CA SER A 47 6.68 12.34 -0.16
C SER A 47 7.78 13.41 -0.08
N CYS A 48 8.54 13.45 1.02
CA CYS A 48 9.62 14.40 1.24
C CYS A 48 10.60 13.87 2.30
N ASP A 49 11.61 14.66 2.61
CA ASP A 49 12.45 14.43 3.78
C ASP A 49 11.61 14.58 5.06
N PRO A 50 11.56 13.58 5.93
CA PRO A 50 10.76 13.62 7.16
C PRO A 50 11.10 14.78 8.10
N SER A 51 12.32 15.31 8.02
CA SER A 51 12.76 16.46 8.83
C SER A 51 12.08 17.78 8.45
N ARG A 52 11.47 17.85 7.28
CA ARG A 52 10.79 19.07 6.79
C ARG A 52 9.37 19.25 7.32
N GLY A 53 8.86 18.37 8.17
CA GLY A 53 7.47 18.39 8.60
C GLY A 53 6.55 17.80 7.53
N ASP A 54 5.35 18.09 7.47
CA ASP A 54 4.28 17.73 6.50
C ASP A 54 4.59 16.63 5.43
N CYS A 55 5.36 15.63 5.82
CA CYS A 55 5.73 14.50 4.98
C CYS A 55 4.67 13.40 5.08
N ILE A 56 4.33 12.80 3.96
CA ILE A 56 3.40 11.68 3.89
C ILE A 56 4.19 10.41 3.61
N ALA A 57 3.91 9.37 4.39
CA ALA A 57 4.40 8.02 4.14
C ALA A 57 3.29 7.18 3.51
N MET A 58 3.57 6.56 2.37
CA MET A 58 2.71 5.59 1.71
C MET A 58 3.28 4.19 1.95
N LEU A 59 2.44 3.24 2.36
CA LEU A 59 2.81 1.84 2.55
C LEU A 59 2.09 0.94 1.56
N ILE A 60 2.83 -0.03 1.03
CA ILE A 60 2.26 -1.26 0.47
C ILE A 60 2.34 -2.33 1.55
N HIS A 61 1.23 -2.93 1.90
CA HIS A 61 1.15 -3.91 2.98
C HIS A 61 0.24 -5.10 2.66
N ASN A 62 0.50 -6.19 3.33
CA ASN A 62 -0.35 -7.37 3.31
C ASN A 62 -1.55 -7.22 4.30
N PRO A 63 -2.59 -8.02 4.14
CA PRO A 63 -2.81 -8.98 3.05
C PRO A 63 -3.17 -8.27 1.74
N LYS A 64 -3.00 -8.96 0.63
CA LYS A 64 -3.42 -8.51 -0.72
C LYS A 64 -2.73 -7.26 -1.25
N ARG A 65 -1.57 -6.88 -0.72
CA ARG A 65 -0.75 -5.78 -1.22
C ARG A 65 -1.54 -4.49 -1.43
N GLN A 66 -2.17 -4.04 -0.37
CA GLN A 66 -2.98 -2.82 -0.35
C GLN A 66 -2.16 -1.60 0.04
N LEU A 67 -2.79 -0.43 -0.09
CA LEU A 67 -2.15 0.84 0.22
C LEU A 67 -2.76 1.47 1.47
N SER A 68 -1.88 2.03 2.29
CA SER A 68 -2.24 2.92 3.40
C SER A 68 -1.27 4.10 3.44
N PHE A 69 -1.68 5.20 4.02
CA PHE A 69 -0.81 6.35 4.22
C PHE A 69 -0.96 6.95 5.62
N ALA A 70 0.07 7.65 6.04
CA ALA A 70 0.06 8.47 7.26
C ALA A 70 0.91 9.72 7.06
N ARG A 71 0.60 10.77 7.83
CA ARG A 71 1.52 11.90 7.96
C ARG A 71 2.62 11.51 8.95
N VAL A 72 3.87 11.78 8.60
CA VAL A 72 5.00 11.54 9.49
C VAL A 72 4.84 12.38 10.76
N GLY A 73 4.97 11.75 11.92
CA GLY A 73 4.65 12.35 13.22
C GLY A 73 3.17 12.33 13.60
N GLY A 74 2.30 11.91 12.69
CA GLY A 74 0.88 11.66 13.00
C GLY A 74 0.68 10.33 13.74
N GLN A 75 -0.49 10.18 14.33
CA GLN A 75 -0.83 9.00 15.13
C GLN A 75 -1.74 8.00 14.43
N GLN A 76 -2.16 8.31 13.18
CA GLN A 76 -3.15 7.51 12.47
C GLN A 76 -2.67 7.11 11.07
N TRP A 77 -2.90 5.86 10.73
CA TRP A 77 -2.83 5.34 9.37
C TRP A 77 -4.20 5.38 8.73
N HIS A 78 -4.24 5.84 7.50
CA HIS A 78 -5.45 5.89 6.69
C HIS A 78 -5.38 4.84 5.60
N TRP A 79 -6.36 3.98 5.56
CA TRP A 79 -6.47 2.98 4.51
C TRP A 79 -6.99 3.62 3.22
N ILE A 80 -6.37 3.29 2.09
CA ILE A 80 -6.86 3.76 0.80
C ILE A 80 -7.97 2.82 0.32
N THR A 81 -9.19 3.35 0.29
CA THR A 81 -10.39 2.64 -0.14
C THR A 81 -10.84 3.03 -1.56
N THR A 82 -10.18 4.01 -2.15
CA THR A 82 -10.50 4.53 -3.50
C THR A 82 -9.83 3.76 -4.62
N SER A 83 -8.99 2.77 -4.30
CA SER A 83 -8.36 1.90 -5.29
C SER A 83 -9.41 1.12 -6.07
N PRO A 84 -9.20 0.90 -7.39
CA PRO A 84 -10.04 -0.01 -8.16
C PRO A 84 -10.11 -1.39 -7.50
N LEU A 85 -11.27 -2.03 -7.60
CA LEU A 85 -11.52 -3.34 -6.98
C LEU A 85 -10.46 -4.37 -7.39
N TYR A 86 -10.06 -5.19 -6.44
CA TYR A 86 -9.07 -6.27 -6.61
C TYR A 86 -7.66 -5.82 -6.97
N SER A 87 -7.34 -4.53 -6.91
CA SER A 87 -5.99 -4.06 -7.16
C SER A 87 -5.02 -4.57 -6.09
N GLN A 88 -3.92 -5.15 -6.54
CA GLN A 88 -2.77 -5.55 -5.72
C GLN A 88 -1.54 -4.83 -6.21
N TYR A 89 -0.83 -4.16 -5.32
CA TYR A 89 0.30 -3.31 -5.70
C TYR A 89 1.63 -4.02 -5.53
N SER A 90 2.51 -3.85 -6.52
CA SER A 90 3.87 -4.37 -6.51
C SER A 90 4.88 -3.33 -6.10
N ASP A 91 4.68 -2.08 -6.50
CA ASP A 91 5.63 -1.00 -6.29
C ASP A 91 4.93 0.37 -6.22
N CYS A 92 5.65 1.36 -5.68
CA CYS A 92 5.15 2.73 -5.56
C CYS A 92 6.31 3.72 -5.58
N ILE A 93 6.10 4.88 -6.20
CA ILE A 93 7.02 6.03 -6.15
C ILE A 93 6.24 7.31 -5.86
N TYR A 94 6.94 8.34 -5.36
CA TYR A 94 6.42 9.69 -5.23
C TYR A 94 7.02 10.59 -6.31
N HIS A 95 6.17 11.30 -7.04
CA HIS A 95 6.58 12.19 -8.12
C HIS A 95 5.51 13.26 -8.37
N ASN A 96 5.93 14.52 -8.59
CA ASN A 96 5.04 15.63 -8.91
C ASN A 96 3.78 15.71 -8.01
N ASN A 97 4.01 15.75 -6.70
CA ASN A 97 2.98 15.86 -5.66
C ASN A 97 1.94 14.74 -5.65
N ALA A 98 2.27 13.58 -6.20
CA ALA A 98 1.41 12.40 -6.19
C ALA A 98 2.20 11.10 -5.98
N PHE A 99 1.55 10.11 -5.44
CA PHE A 99 2.07 8.74 -5.40
C PHE A 99 1.59 7.98 -6.63
N TYR A 100 2.50 7.31 -7.29
CA TYR A 100 2.21 6.42 -8.42
C TYR A 100 2.44 4.99 -7.95
N ALA A 101 1.39 4.22 -7.89
CA ALA A 101 1.44 2.83 -7.47
C ALA A 101 1.16 1.91 -8.66
N MET A 102 2.01 0.92 -8.83
CA MET A 102 1.90 -0.05 -9.90
C MET A 102 1.24 -1.33 -9.40
N THR A 103 0.24 -1.79 -10.11
CA THR A 103 -0.41 -3.06 -9.84
C THR A 103 0.45 -4.24 -10.29
N ARG A 104 0.18 -5.42 -9.76
CA ARG A 104 0.83 -6.66 -10.19
C ARG A 104 0.42 -7.12 -11.60
N GLN A 105 -0.53 -6.45 -12.22
CA GLN A 105 -0.99 -6.67 -13.58
C GLN A 105 -0.54 -5.58 -14.56
N GLY A 106 0.36 -4.68 -14.10
CA GLY A 106 0.99 -3.66 -14.93
C GLY A 106 0.18 -2.36 -15.03
N GLY A 107 -0.90 -2.21 -14.30
CA GLY A 107 -1.60 -0.94 -14.19
C GLY A 107 -0.84 0.08 -13.36
N ILE A 108 -1.04 1.35 -13.62
CA ILE A 108 -0.50 2.46 -12.82
C ILE A 108 -1.64 3.34 -12.34
N HIS A 109 -1.74 3.50 -11.04
CA HIS A 109 -2.71 4.35 -10.37
C HIS A 109 -2.00 5.53 -9.71
N ARG A 110 -2.53 6.74 -9.92
CA ARG A 110 -2.04 7.96 -9.28
C ARG A 110 -2.90 8.29 -8.08
N TYR A 111 -2.27 8.53 -6.94
CA TYR A 111 -2.92 8.93 -5.71
C TYR A 111 -2.51 10.32 -5.30
N THR A 112 -3.50 11.18 -5.09
CA THR A 112 -3.34 12.51 -4.49
C THR A 112 -3.92 12.50 -3.09
N ILE A 113 -3.16 12.96 -2.11
CA ILE A 113 -3.55 12.95 -0.70
C ILE A 113 -3.93 14.37 -0.27
N GLU A 114 -5.16 14.51 0.21
CA GLU A 114 -5.66 15.74 0.78
C GLU A 114 -6.26 15.46 2.16
N GLY A 115 -5.62 15.98 3.21
CA GLY A 115 -6.02 15.71 4.59
C GLY A 115 -5.93 14.21 4.92
N SER A 116 -7.05 13.60 5.24
CA SER A 116 -7.20 12.16 5.51
C SER A 116 -7.77 11.38 4.34
N CYS A 117 -7.93 12.00 3.19
CA CYS A 117 -8.52 11.41 2.00
C CYS A 117 -7.49 11.21 0.89
N ALA A 118 -7.65 10.11 0.16
CA ALA A 118 -6.88 9.82 -1.04
C ALA A 118 -7.82 9.75 -2.24
N SER A 119 -7.49 10.48 -3.31
CA SER A 119 -8.15 10.33 -4.62
C SER A 119 -7.30 9.45 -5.53
N CYS A 120 -7.94 8.65 -6.37
CA CYS A 120 -7.29 7.72 -7.28
C CYS A 120 -7.67 7.99 -8.71
N ASP A 121 -6.65 8.15 -9.57
CA ASP A 121 -6.80 8.20 -11.02
C ASP A 121 -6.09 7.00 -11.65
N VAL A 122 -6.75 6.28 -12.53
CA VAL A 122 -6.12 5.21 -13.31
C VAL A 122 -5.37 5.83 -14.48
N VAL A 123 -4.04 5.87 -14.38
CA VAL A 123 -3.16 6.40 -15.42
C VAL A 123 -2.95 5.38 -16.52
N PHE A 124 -2.68 4.13 -16.12
CA PHE A 124 -2.58 2.98 -17.00
C PHE A 124 -3.44 1.84 -16.47
N LYS A 125 -4.22 1.24 -17.35
CA LYS A 125 -5.00 0.04 -17.00
C LYS A 125 -4.10 -1.19 -16.92
N ASP A 126 -4.56 -2.18 -16.19
CA ASP A 126 -3.92 -3.49 -16.15
C ASP A 126 -3.80 -4.06 -17.57
N THR A 127 -2.60 -4.50 -17.92
CA THR A 127 -2.28 -5.02 -19.27
C THR A 127 -2.01 -6.51 -19.27
N LEU A 128 -1.65 -7.08 -18.12
CA LEU A 128 -1.37 -8.50 -18.00
C LEU A 128 -2.61 -9.26 -17.53
N PRO A 129 -2.92 -10.41 -18.16
CA PRO A 129 -4.03 -11.27 -17.75
C PRO A 129 -3.71 -12.07 -16.47
N TYR A 130 -2.49 -11.99 -15.97
CA TYR A 130 -2.00 -12.72 -14.79
C TYR A 130 -1.24 -11.79 -13.87
N ILE A 131 -1.04 -12.22 -12.63
CA ILE A 131 -0.27 -11.50 -11.64
C ILE A 131 1.22 -11.76 -11.88
N ALA A 132 1.98 -10.70 -12.18
CA ALA A 132 3.43 -10.76 -12.27
C ALA A 132 4.08 -10.62 -10.88
N TYR A 133 5.21 -11.29 -10.68
CA TYR A 133 5.90 -11.30 -9.38
C TYR A 133 6.91 -10.16 -9.23
N ASN A 134 7.56 -9.75 -10.31
CA ASN A 134 8.66 -8.79 -10.29
C ASN A 134 8.34 -7.65 -11.26
N MET A 135 7.55 -6.69 -10.82
CA MET A 135 7.27 -5.47 -11.55
C MET A 135 7.66 -4.27 -10.69
N TYR A 136 8.36 -3.34 -11.28
CA TYR A 136 8.86 -2.14 -10.63
C TYR A 136 8.45 -0.91 -11.40
N ILE A 137 8.32 0.19 -10.68
CA ILE A 137 8.09 1.52 -11.22
C ILE A 137 9.31 2.40 -10.94
N ALA A 138 9.80 3.10 -11.93
CA ALA A 138 10.94 3.96 -11.78
C ALA A 138 10.69 5.32 -12.45
N ARG A 139 11.44 6.32 -12.01
CA ARG A 139 11.46 7.64 -12.63
C ARG A 139 12.75 7.83 -13.40
N THR A 140 12.64 8.35 -14.62
CA THR A 140 13.80 8.77 -15.40
C THR A 140 14.35 10.12 -14.90
N LEU A 141 15.54 10.47 -15.32
CA LEU A 141 16.11 11.81 -15.06
C LEU A 141 15.30 12.93 -15.74
N SER A 142 14.62 12.63 -16.84
CA SER A 142 13.69 13.57 -17.51
C SER A 142 12.36 13.73 -16.79
N GLY A 143 12.08 12.89 -15.79
CA GLY A 143 10.85 12.95 -15.00
C GLY A 143 9.71 12.03 -15.49
N ASP A 144 9.98 11.20 -16.49
CA ASP A 144 9.02 10.22 -16.96
C ASP A 144 8.91 9.04 -15.99
N VAL A 145 7.72 8.50 -15.87
CA VAL A 145 7.47 7.29 -15.07
C VAL A 145 7.55 6.07 -15.98
N LEU A 146 8.41 5.13 -15.64
CA LEU A 146 8.63 3.89 -16.38
C LEU A 146 8.18 2.69 -15.57
N GLN A 147 7.58 1.74 -16.27
CA GLN A 147 7.38 0.38 -15.80
C GLN A 147 8.56 -0.49 -16.23
N ILE A 148 9.08 -1.28 -15.30
CA ILE A 148 10.20 -2.20 -15.54
C ILE A 148 9.76 -3.62 -15.19
#